data_39331d825d2a05ffe901a3e3e5a79abb
#
_entry.id   39331d825d2a05ffe901a3e3e5a79abb
#
_cell.length_a   1.000
_cell.length_b   1.000
_cell.length_c   1.000
_cell.angle_alpha   90.00
_cell.angle_beta   90.00
_cell.angle_gamma   90.00
#
_symmetry.space_group_name_H-M   'P 1'
#
loop_
_entity.id
_entity.type
_entity.pdbx_description
1 polymer ?
#
loop_
_entity_poly.entity_id
_entity_poly.type
_entity_poly.pdbx_seq_one_letter_code
_entity_poly.pdbx_strand_id
1 'polypeptide(L)'
;MVSHNNTEGLNVPITDINGRLYSPSAYRNSSVIIELITKFIPNSGKALEIASGTGQHIIQLGSKFKDIIWQPSDLDKERIKSINCWLSDNYTKNIKPPCHLNATKEGWSRKFPNQNFILIINVL
;
A
#
# COMPACT_ATOMS: atom_id res chain seq x y z
N MET A 1 -14.10 -13.49 21.30
CA MET A 1 -13.69 -12.81 21.08
C MET A 1 -13.32 -11.57 21.63
N VAL A 2 -12.88 -11.52 22.55
CA VAL A 2 -12.51 -10.44 23.24
C VAL A 2 -11.44 -9.70 22.71
N SER A 3 -10.67 -10.29 21.90
CA SER A 3 -9.49 -9.69 21.39
C SER A 3 -9.74 -8.58 20.41
N HIS A 4 -10.95 -8.44 19.93
CA HIS A 4 -11.20 -7.42 18.95
C HIS A 4 -10.88 -6.02 19.39
N ASN A 5 -11.22 -5.66 20.58
CA ASN A 5 -10.97 -4.32 21.06
C ASN A 5 -9.48 -4.02 21.19
N ASN A 6 -8.74 -5.03 21.65
CA ASN A 6 -7.31 -4.85 21.77
C ASN A 6 -6.64 -4.70 20.41
N THR A 7 -7.12 -5.44 19.43
CA THR A 7 -6.57 -5.38 18.10
C THR A 7 -6.76 -4.00 17.48
N GLU A 8 -7.92 -3.42 17.65
CA GLU A 8 -8.17 -2.10 17.12
C GLU A 8 -7.29 -1.05 17.78
N GLY A 9 -7.15 -1.12 19.08
CA GLY A 9 -6.37 -0.14 19.84
C GLY A 9 -4.90 -0.19 19.48
N LEU A 10 -4.41 -1.36 19.14
CA LEU A 10 -3.00 -1.54 18.84
C LEU A 10 -2.69 -1.43 17.34
N ASN A 11 -3.71 -1.20 16.51
CA ASN A 11 -3.52 -1.11 15.06
C ASN A 11 -2.88 -2.38 14.49
N VAL A 12 -3.19 -3.53 15.06
CA VAL A 12 -2.65 -4.81 14.60
C VAL A 12 -3.48 -5.32 13.43
N PRO A 13 -2.86 -5.71 12.31
CA PRO A 13 -3.61 -6.24 11.17
C PRO A 13 -4.29 -7.56 11.51
N ILE A 14 -5.45 -7.79 10.94
CA ILE A 14 -6.20 -9.02 11.07
C ILE A 14 -5.94 -9.84 9.80
N THR A 15 -5.60 -11.12 9.97
CA THR A 15 -5.26 -11.99 8.85
C THR A 15 -6.42 -12.91 8.51
N ASP A 16 -6.77 -13.02 7.23
CA ASP A 16 -7.75 -13.99 6.80
C ASP A 16 -7.07 -15.30 6.38
N ILE A 17 -7.89 -16.28 5.97
CA ILE A 17 -7.41 -17.61 5.65
C ILE A 17 -6.46 -17.66 4.46
N ASN A 18 -6.52 -16.68 3.59
CA ASN A 18 -5.66 -16.60 2.40
C ASN A 18 -4.40 -15.80 2.62
N GLY A 19 -4.23 -15.24 3.80
CA GLY A 19 -3.06 -14.42 4.11
C GLY A 19 -3.28 -12.93 3.86
N ARG A 20 -4.50 -12.52 3.50
CA ARG A 20 -4.81 -11.12 3.33
C ARG A 20 -4.89 -10.47 4.71
N LEU A 21 -4.16 -9.38 4.88
CA LEU A 21 -4.18 -8.62 6.11
C LEU A 21 -5.17 -7.47 6.00
N TYR A 22 -5.82 -7.14 7.07
CA TYR A 22 -6.75 -6.04 7.14
C TYR A 22 -6.40 -5.17 8.35
N SER A 23 -6.18 -3.89 8.11
CA SER A 23 -5.91 -2.92 9.18
C SER A 23 -7.13 -2.02 9.36
N PRO A 24 -7.76 -2.02 10.53
CA PRO A 24 -8.90 -1.12 10.78
C PRO A 24 -8.52 0.34 10.64
N SER A 25 -7.31 0.73 11.05
CA SER A 25 -6.88 2.12 10.92
C SER A 25 -6.66 2.51 9.47
N ALA A 26 -6.16 1.62 8.64
CA ALA A 26 -6.02 1.88 7.21
C ALA A 26 -7.38 2.13 6.58
N TYR A 27 -8.36 1.33 6.95
CA TYR A 27 -9.72 1.50 6.45
C TYR A 27 -10.29 2.87 6.88
N ARG A 28 -10.14 3.21 8.15
CA ARG A 28 -10.67 4.48 8.68
C ARG A 28 -10.02 5.71 8.05
N ASN A 29 -8.73 5.60 7.72
CA ASN A 29 -7.97 6.75 7.23
C ASN A 29 -7.95 6.89 5.72
N SER A 30 -8.48 5.92 4.99
CA SER A 30 -8.30 5.87 3.54
C SER A 30 -8.87 7.09 2.82
N SER A 31 -10.05 7.56 3.19
CA SER A 31 -10.65 8.70 2.49
C SER A 31 -9.87 9.99 2.73
N VAL A 32 -9.38 10.19 3.96
CA VAL A 32 -8.60 11.36 4.31
C VAL A 32 -7.26 11.35 3.56
N ILE A 33 -6.64 10.18 3.48
CA ILE A 33 -5.37 10.02 2.79
C ILE A 33 -5.53 10.30 1.30
N ILE A 34 -6.58 9.78 0.68
CA ILE A 34 -6.85 10.01 -0.74
C ILE A 34 -7.10 11.49 -1.00
N GLU A 35 -7.86 12.14 -0.14
CA GLU A 35 -8.13 13.57 -0.28
C GLU A 35 -6.83 14.38 -0.21
N LEU A 36 -5.96 14.03 0.72
CA LEU A 36 -4.68 14.70 0.87
C LEU A 36 -3.79 14.47 -0.36
N ILE A 37 -3.69 13.24 -0.82
CA ILE A 37 -2.85 12.90 -1.97
C ILE A 37 -3.33 13.62 -3.23
N THR A 38 -4.63 13.78 -3.39
CA THR A 38 -5.20 14.47 -4.56
C THR A 38 -4.59 15.86 -4.76
N LYS A 39 -4.15 16.49 -3.67
CA LYS A 39 -3.59 17.85 -3.76
C LYS A 39 -2.17 17.85 -4.32
N PHE A 40 -1.46 16.75 -4.28
CA PHE A 40 -0.04 16.71 -4.63
C PHE A 40 0.30 15.78 -5.79
N ILE A 41 -0.57 14.84 -6.11
CA ILE A 41 -0.24 13.82 -7.09
C ILE A 41 -0.27 14.39 -8.51
N PRO A 42 0.67 14.00 -9.39
CA PRO A 42 0.61 14.43 -10.79
C PRO A 42 -0.54 13.75 -11.51
N ASN A 43 -0.93 14.29 -12.67
CA ASN A 43 -2.04 13.76 -13.44
C ASN A 43 -1.73 12.38 -14.04
N SER A 44 -0.47 12.12 -14.35
CA SER A 44 -0.05 10.86 -14.93
C SER A 44 1.40 10.59 -14.56
N GLY A 45 1.86 9.38 -14.81
CA GLY A 45 3.24 9.01 -14.58
C GLY A 45 3.37 7.77 -13.72
N LYS A 46 4.50 7.65 -13.03
CA LYS A 46 4.83 6.48 -12.22
C LYS A 46 4.92 6.87 -10.76
N ALA A 47 4.34 6.06 -9.90
CA ALA A 47 4.40 6.28 -8.46
C ALA A 47 4.89 5.01 -7.75
N LEU A 48 5.76 5.21 -6.79
CA LEU A 48 6.26 4.14 -5.93
C LEU A 48 5.65 4.32 -4.55
N GLU A 49 5.01 3.29 -4.03
CA GLU A 49 4.59 3.29 -2.65
C GLU A 49 5.56 2.45 -1.84
N ILE A 50 6.19 3.05 -0.84
CA ILE A 50 7.13 2.37 0.06
C ILE A 50 6.34 1.96 1.30
N ALA A 51 6.57 0.76 1.78
CA ALA A 51 5.90 0.22 2.95
C ALA A 51 4.38 0.18 2.74
N SER A 52 3.97 -0.52 1.68
CA SER A 52 2.55 -0.59 1.29
C SER A 52 1.67 -1.31 2.31
N GLY A 53 2.27 -2.04 3.22
CA GLY A 53 1.55 -2.63 4.35
C GLY A 53 0.58 -3.72 3.90
N THR A 54 -0.67 -3.60 4.33
CA THR A 54 -1.67 -4.62 4.03
C THR A 54 -2.07 -4.65 2.56
N GLY A 55 -1.95 -3.54 1.84
CA GLY A 55 -2.40 -3.41 0.46
C GLY A 55 -3.73 -2.68 0.32
N GLN A 56 -4.34 -2.26 1.42
CA GLN A 56 -5.64 -1.59 1.37
C GLN A 56 -5.57 -0.22 0.70
N HIS A 57 -4.50 0.53 0.94
CA HIS A 57 -4.38 1.86 0.32
C HIS A 57 -4.08 1.76 -1.17
N ILE A 58 -3.21 0.83 -1.56
CA ILE A 58 -2.79 0.75 -2.97
C ILE A 58 -3.96 0.42 -3.90
N ILE A 59 -4.89 -0.43 -3.48
CA ILE A 59 -6.02 -0.75 -4.34
C ILE A 59 -6.93 0.46 -4.53
N GLN A 60 -7.05 1.30 -3.50
CA GLN A 60 -7.85 2.52 -3.61
C GLN A 60 -7.14 3.58 -4.44
N LEU A 61 -5.82 3.70 -4.27
CA LEU A 61 -5.03 4.63 -5.03
C LEU A 61 -5.07 4.30 -6.53
N GLY A 62 -4.91 3.02 -6.87
CA GLY A 62 -5.00 2.58 -8.24
C GLY A 62 -6.36 2.83 -8.87
N SER A 63 -7.40 2.62 -8.10
CA SER A 63 -8.77 2.84 -8.56
C SER A 63 -9.07 4.32 -8.78
N LYS A 64 -8.54 5.18 -7.89
CA LYS A 64 -8.82 6.62 -7.96
C LYS A 64 -7.95 7.32 -8.99
N PHE A 65 -6.67 6.97 -9.07
CA PHE A 65 -5.70 7.65 -9.94
C PHE A 65 -5.27 6.73 -11.08
N LYS A 66 -6.15 6.57 -12.04
CA LYS A 66 -6.02 5.55 -13.11
C LYS A 66 -4.91 5.82 -14.10
N ASP A 67 -4.47 7.06 -14.22
CA ASP A 67 -3.41 7.42 -15.14
C ASP A 67 -2.03 7.35 -14.51
N ILE A 68 -1.95 6.94 -13.26
CA ILE A 68 -0.70 6.68 -12.57
C ILE A 68 -0.44 5.18 -12.60
N ILE A 69 0.80 4.79 -12.88
CA ILE A 69 1.23 3.40 -12.78
C ILE A 69 1.86 3.23 -11.39
N TRP A 70 1.22 2.42 -10.56
CA TRP A 70 1.61 2.25 -9.17
C TRP A 70 2.50 1.04 -8.96
N GLN A 71 3.59 1.22 -8.20
CA GLN A 71 4.46 0.13 -7.79
C GLN A 71 4.39 0.01 -6.27
N PRO A 72 3.63 -0.94 -5.74
CA PRO A 72 3.64 -1.20 -4.30
C PRO A 72 4.90 -1.95 -3.91
N SER A 73 5.36 -1.76 -2.68
CA SER A 73 6.55 -2.43 -2.17
C SER A 73 6.49 -2.56 -0.67
N ASP A 74 7.17 -3.55 -0.14
CA ASP A 74 7.29 -3.73 1.30
C ASP A 74 8.53 -4.54 1.62
N LEU A 75 9.00 -4.47 2.85
CA LEU A 75 10.12 -5.23 3.33
C LEU A 75 9.69 -6.64 3.79
N ASP A 76 8.45 -6.76 4.26
CA ASP A 76 7.96 -7.96 4.91
C ASP A 76 7.24 -8.88 3.91
N LYS A 77 7.63 -10.13 3.86
CA LYS A 77 7.03 -11.12 2.97
C LYS A 77 5.54 -11.32 3.21
N GLU A 78 5.11 -11.24 4.47
CA GLU A 78 3.70 -11.41 4.81
C GLU A 78 2.87 -10.26 4.27
N ARG A 79 3.45 -9.07 4.24
CA ARG A 79 2.79 -7.91 3.67
C ARG A 79 2.71 -8.01 2.15
N ILE A 80 3.77 -8.48 1.51
CA ILE A 80 3.76 -8.70 0.06
C ILE A 80 2.68 -9.72 -0.29
N LYS A 81 2.54 -10.78 0.50
CA LYS A 81 1.50 -11.77 0.29
C LYS A 81 0.10 -11.14 0.42
N SER A 82 -0.07 -10.29 1.43
CA SER A 82 -1.33 -9.58 1.64
C SER A 82 -1.67 -8.67 0.46
N ILE A 83 -0.69 -7.91 -0.03
CA ILE A 83 -0.89 -7.02 -1.18
C ILE A 83 -1.36 -7.83 -2.38
N ASN A 84 -0.74 -8.98 -2.63
CA ASN A 84 -1.15 -9.86 -3.72
C ASN A 84 -2.59 -10.35 -3.55
N CYS A 85 -3.01 -10.64 -2.32
CA CYS A 85 -4.38 -11.05 -2.05
C CYS A 85 -5.38 -9.94 -2.38
N TRP A 86 -5.07 -8.72 -1.96
CA TRP A 86 -5.94 -7.58 -2.28
C TRP A 86 -6.00 -7.33 -3.78
N LEU A 87 -4.86 -7.44 -4.47
CA LEU A 87 -4.82 -7.23 -5.92
C LEU A 87 -5.57 -8.32 -6.67
N SER A 88 -5.56 -9.54 -6.17
CA SER A 88 -6.28 -10.64 -6.78
C SER A 88 -7.78 -10.38 -6.80
N ASP A 89 -8.31 -9.79 -5.73
CA ASP A 89 -9.74 -9.51 -5.64
C ASP A 89 -10.12 -8.17 -6.28
N ASN A 90 -9.16 -7.28 -6.45
CA ASN A 90 -9.43 -5.90 -6.88
C ASN A 90 -8.47 -5.48 -8.00
N TYR A 91 -8.36 -6.32 -9.01
CA TYR A 91 -7.37 -6.05 -10.07
C TYR A 91 -7.63 -4.74 -10.80
N THR A 92 -6.57 -3.95 -10.95
CA THR A 92 -6.56 -2.82 -11.86
C THR A 92 -5.24 -2.87 -12.63
N LYS A 93 -5.30 -2.59 -13.91
CA LYS A 93 -4.12 -2.74 -14.78
C LYS A 93 -3.00 -1.76 -14.48
N ASN A 94 -3.27 -0.71 -13.72
CA ASN A 94 -2.27 0.30 -13.40
C ASN A 94 -1.54 0.06 -12.07
N ILE A 95 -1.75 -1.10 -11.44
CA ILE A 95 -1.00 -1.48 -10.26
C ILE A 95 -0.12 -2.67 -10.62
N LYS A 96 1.20 -2.51 -10.47
CA LYS A 96 2.14 -3.59 -10.71
C LYS A 96 2.15 -4.56 -9.54
N PRO A 97 2.61 -5.80 -9.74
CA PRO A 97 2.78 -6.72 -8.63
C PRO A 97 3.71 -6.12 -7.58
N PRO A 98 3.47 -6.39 -6.29
CA PRO A 98 4.33 -5.84 -5.24
C PRO A 98 5.74 -6.41 -5.31
N CYS A 99 6.70 -5.61 -4.88
CA CYS A 99 8.09 -6.05 -4.85
C CYS A 99 8.68 -5.83 -3.47
N HIS A 100 9.76 -6.56 -3.19
CA HIS A 100 10.50 -6.42 -1.96
C HIS A 100 11.34 -5.15 -2.04
N LEU A 101 11.31 -4.32 -1.00
CA LEU A 101 12.11 -3.12 -0.93
C LEU A 101 12.48 -2.81 0.51
N ASN A 102 13.80 -2.71 0.75
CA ASN A 102 14.31 -2.20 2.01
C ASN A 102 14.83 -0.78 1.75
N ALA A 103 14.03 0.21 2.08
CA ALA A 103 14.37 1.61 1.82
C ALA A 103 15.42 2.17 2.77
N THR A 104 15.85 1.38 3.77
CA THR A 104 16.95 1.77 4.63
C THR A 104 18.30 1.38 4.04
N LYS A 105 18.30 0.55 2.99
CA LYS A 105 19.52 0.08 2.39
C LYS A 105 20.03 1.09 1.38
N GLU A 106 21.34 1.39 1.44
CA GLU A 106 21.93 2.34 0.51
C GLU A 106 21.75 1.89 -0.93
N GLY A 107 21.42 2.82 -1.81
CA GLY A 107 21.25 2.54 -3.23
C GLY A 107 19.93 1.93 -3.63
N TRP A 108 18.95 1.84 -2.72
CA TRP A 108 17.66 1.23 -3.00
C TRP A 108 16.94 1.89 -4.19
N SER A 109 17.13 3.19 -4.33
CA SER A 109 16.38 3.94 -5.35
C SER A 109 16.82 3.63 -6.79
N ARG A 110 17.98 3.01 -6.95
CA ARG A 110 18.47 2.67 -8.30
C ARG A 110 17.56 1.71 -9.05
N LYS A 111 16.78 0.91 -8.33
CA LYS A 111 15.86 -0.03 -8.94
C LYS A 111 14.55 0.61 -9.38
N PHE A 112 14.33 1.87 -9.00
CA PHE A 112 13.07 2.56 -9.26
C PHE A 112 13.33 3.92 -9.92
N PRO A 113 13.93 3.93 -11.12
CA PRO A 113 14.23 5.20 -11.79
C PRO A 113 12.96 5.90 -12.29
N ASN A 114 13.07 7.20 -12.42
CA ASN A 114 12.02 8.00 -13.08
C ASN A 114 10.65 7.97 -12.40
N GLN A 115 10.63 7.93 -11.08
CA GLN A 115 9.37 8.05 -10.37
C GLN A 115 8.91 9.51 -10.36
N ASN A 116 7.63 9.72 -10.64
CA ASN A 116 7.03 11.05 -10.60
C ASN A 116 6.46 11.36 -9.22
N PHE A 117 6.23 10.32 -8.41
CA PHE A 117 5.65 10.48 -7.09
C PHE A 117 6.11 9.32 -6.20
N ILE A 118 6.48 9.62 -4.98
CA ILE A 118 6.86 8.58 -4.01
C ILE A 118 6.01 8.81 -2.78
N LEU A 119 5.34 7.76 -2.32
CA LEU A 119 4.39 7.82 -1.23
C LEU A 119 4.79 6.88 -0.12
N ILE A 120 4.76 7.35 1.09
CA ILE A 120 4.96 6.52 2.29
C ILE A 120 3.86 6.88 3.27
N ILE A 121 3.03 5.88 3.60
CA ILE A 121 1.97 6.04 4.59
C ILE A 121 2.28 5.06 5.70
N ASN A 122 2.06 5.36 6.91
CA ASN A 122 2.17 4.39 8.03
C ASN A 122 3.48 3.66 8.14
N VAL A 123 4.53 4.38 8.37
CA VAL A 123 5.82 3.77 8.58
C VAL A 123 6.08 3.41 10.02
N LEU A 124 5.20 3.67 10.91
CA LEU A 124 5.40 3.42 12.36
C LEU A 124 5.09 1.99 12.74
#